data_5f584f548127e726c9c63c4e1b5bf2b3
#
_entry.id   5f584f548127e726c9c63c4e1b5bf2b3
#
_cell.length_a   1.000
_cell.length_b   1.000
_cell.length_c   1.000
_cell.angle_alpha   90.00
_cell.angle_beta   90.00
_cell.angle_gamma   90.00
#
_symmetry.space_group_name_H-M   'P 1'
#
loop_
_entity.id
_entity.type
_entity.pdbx_description
1 polymer ?
#
loop_
_entity_poly.entity_id
_entity_poly.type
_entity_poly.pdbx_seq_one_letter_code
_entity_poly.pdbx_strand_id
1 'polypeptide(L)'
;AYEEFDFAGHPTLGSAAAWRALGNSPQTEGTIVQECGVGLVTVREEGEVFSFATPPLRREEPLSPAELKEACARLGLDSAEVVDHGWVDNGPGWRLLQLRDAAAVRAVEPRSERPKVGVVGLNPNAAEGESAYEVRAFTTQFEDPVTGSFNGGAAQFMRSRNLVPARYTATQGSQIGRAGEVFINDDGTDIWVGGRAQIRVRGTLEV
;
A
#
# COMPACT_ATOMS: atom_id res chain seq x y z
N ALA A 1 -10.31 -11.26 -22.19
CA ALA A 1 -10.30 -9.80 -22.14
C ALA A 1 -9.61 -9.42 -20.83
N TYR A 2 -8.66 -8.51 -20.86
CA TYR A 2 -8.07 -7.92 -19.67
C TYR A 2 -9.02 -6.82 -19.19
N GLU A 3 -9.38 -6.84 -17.92
CA GLU A 3 -10.18 -5.79 -17.30
C GLU A 3 -9.24 -4.63 -16.94
N GLU A 4 -9.57 -3.40 -17.35
CA GLU A 4 -8.85 -2.22 -16.95
C GLU A 4 -9.19 -1.89 -15.51
N PHE A 5 -8.18 -1.57 -14.70
CA PHE A 5 -8.41 -1.09 -13.34
C PHE A 5 -8.83 0.38 -13.35
N ASP A 6 -9.86 0.70 -12.62
CA ASP A 6 -10.29 2.09 -12.44
C ASP A 6 -9.18 2.97 -11.87
N PHE A 7 -8.35 2.40 -10.98
CA PHE A 7 -7.20 3.07 -10.36
C PHE A 7 -6.13 2.06 -9.92
N ALA A 8 -4.87 2.46 -10.07
CA ALA A 8 -3.73 1.69 -9.58
C ALA A 8 -2.65 2.63 -9.00
N GLY A 9 -2.34 2.49 -7.72
CA GLY A 9 -1.51 3.45 -6.98
C GLY A 9 -0.08 3.62 -7.53
N HIS A 10 0.75 2.57 -7.51
CA HIS A 10 2.13 2.71 -7.97
C HIS A 10 2.27 3.02 -9.48
N PRO A 11 1.41 2.54 -10.40
CA PRO A 11 1.41 3.01 -11.79
C PRO A 11 1.09 4.49 -11.92
N THR A 12 0.19 5.03 -11.10
CA THR A 12 -0.11 6.48 -11.05
C THR A 12 1.14 7.28 -10.69
N LEU A 13 1.87 6.88 -9.63
CA LEU A 13 3.11 7.56 -9.24
C LEU A 13 4.21 7.41 -10.31
N GLY A 14 4.32 6.23 -10.92
CA GLY A 14 5.25 5.98 -12.02
C GLY A 14 4.95 6.83 -13.25
N SER A 15 3.68 7.01 -13.60
CA SER A 15 3.24 7.86 -14.71
C SER A 15 3.54 9.33 -14.44
N ALA A 16 3.29 9.82 -13.22
CA ALA A 16 3.63 11.18 -12.82
C ALA A 16 5.14 11.44 -12.93
N ALA A 17 5.96 10.53 -12.42
CA ALA A 17 7.42 10.61 -12.51
C ALA A 17 7.91 10.57 -13.96
N ALA A 18 7.35 9.70 -14.80
CA ALA A 18 7.68 9.63 -16.22
C ALA A 18 7.30 10.92 -16.96
N TRP A 19 6.12 11.47 -16.69
CA TRP A 19 5.65 12.72 -17.27
C TRP A 19 6.57 13.89 -16.91
N ARG A 20 7.03 13.98 -15.66
CA ARG A 20 8.02 14.98 -15.22
C ARG A 20 9.36 14.78 -15.93
N ALA A 21 9.84 13.53 -16.03
CA ALA A 21 11.10 13.17 -16.67
C ALA A 21 11.13 13.46 -18.19
N LEU A 22 9.97 13.63 -18.83
CA LEU A 22 9.82 14.09 -20.21
C LEU A 22 9.89 15.62 -20.34
N GLY A 23 10.12 16.37 -19.25
CA GLY A 23 10.28 17.82 -19.23
C GLY A 23 8.97 18.59 -19.06
N ASN A 24 7.86 17.91 -18.73
CA ASN A 24 6.60 18.57 -18.48
C ASN A 24 6.56 19.23 -17.09
N SER A 25 5.76 20.29 -16.96
CA SER A 25 5.56 21.02 -15.71
C SER A 25 4.07 21.14 -15.39
N PRO A 26 3.67 20.93 -14.13
CA PRO A 26 2.28 21.08 -13.73
C PRO A 26 1.87 22.55 -13.71
N GLN A 27 0.56 22.82 -13.88
CA GLN A 27 0.01 24.17 -13.80
C GLN A 27 0.11 24.77 -12.39
N THR A 28 0.00 23.92 -11.39
CA THR A 28 0.18 24.27 -9.97
C THR A 28 1.42 23.54 -9.48
N GLU A 29 2.40 24.29 -8.97
CA GLU A 29 3.64 23.72 -8.45
C GLU A 29 3.36 22.63 -7.39
N GLY A 30 4.06 21.50 -7.50
CA GLY A 30 3.91 20.36 -6.59
C GLY A 30 2.60 19.56 -6.76
N THR A 31 1.76 19.87 -7.78
CA THR A 31 0.47 19.20 -7.95
C THR A 31 0.27 18.77 -9.40
N ILE A 32 0.23 17.47 -9.63
CA ILE A 32 -0.06 16.85 -10.92
C ILE A 32 -1.48 16.29 -10.86
N VAL A 33 -2.29 16.52 -11.87
CA VAL A 33 -3.63 15.93 -11.99
C VAL A 33 -3.60 14.90 -13.11
N GLN A 34 -3.96 13.67 -12.78
CA GLN A 34 -4.02 12.54 -13.70
C GLN A 34 -5.47 12.08 -13.83
N GLU A 35 -5.92 11.84 -15.06
CA GLU A 35 -7.22 11.24 -15.36
C GLU A 35 -7.08 9.72 -15.50
N CYS A 36 -7.98 8.97 -14.88
CA CYS A 36 -8.08 7.51 -14.99
C CYS A 36 -9.54 7.07 -14.78
N GLY A 37 -9.82 5.76 -14.71
CA GLY A 37 -11.19 5.22 -14.59
C GLY A 37 -11.99 5.76 -13.40
N VAL A 38 -11.35 6.06 -12.26
CA VAL A 38 -12.02 6.71 -11.11
C VAL A 38 -12.26 8.21 -11.31
N GLY A 39 -11.77 8.82 -12.40
CA GLY A 39 -11.81 10.27 -12.66
C GLY A 39 -10.47 10.94 -12.40
N LEU A 40 -10.49 12.18 -11.91
CA LEU A 40 -9.29 12.96 -11.66
C LEU A 40 -8.63 12.56 -10.35
N VAL A 41 -7.38 12.20 -10.42
CA VAL A 41 -6.52 11.86 -9.26
C VAL A 41 -5.46 12.93 -9.10
N THR A 42 -5.41 13.51 -7.90
CA THR A 42 -4.35 14.45 -7.54
C THR A 42 -3.12 13.70 -7.05
N VAL A 43 -1.98 14.00 -7.65
CA VAL A 43 -0.67 13.52 -7.22
C VAL A 43 0.14 14.70 -6.71
N ARG A 44 0.60 14.63 -5.46
CA ARG A 44 1.55 15.60 -4.88
C ARG A 44 2.97 15.19 -5.25
N GLU A 45 3.80 16.19 -5.55
CA GLU A 45 5.23 16.04 -5.80
C GLU A 45 6.00 16.78 -4.70
N GLU A 46 6.71 16.05 -3.86
CA GLU A 46 7.56 16.58 -2.80
C GLU A 46 9.00 16.04 -2.99
N GLY A 47 9.83 16.80 -3.70
CA GLY A 47 11.17 16.36 -4.10
C GLY A 47 11.12 15.13 -5.03
N GLU A 48 11.65 14.00 -4.59
CA GLU A 48 11.65 12.74 -5.34
C GLU A 48 10.45 11.85 -5.02
N VAL A 49 9.58 12.27 -4.10
CA VAL A 49 8.41 11.49 -3.65
C VAL A 49 7.16 12.01 -4.36
N PHE A 50 6.46 11.09 -5.00
CA PHE A 50 5.12 11.32 -5.52
C PHE A 50 4.13 10.62 -4.61
N SER A 51 2.98 11.25 -4.32
CA SER A 51 1.95 10.67 -3.46
C SER A 51 0.55 10.96 -3.98
N PHE A 52 -0.37 10.03 -3.76
CA PHE A 52 -1.79 10.19 -4.06
C PHE A 52 -2.62 10.08 -2.76
N ALA A 53 -3.75 10.76 -2.71
CA ALA A 53 -4.70 10.61 -1.61
C ALA A 53 -5.35 9.21 -1.69
N THR A 54 -5.34 8.47 -0.57
CA THR A 54 -5.98 7.15 -0.54
C THR A 54 -7.51 7.29 -0.64
N PRO A 55 -8.17 6.49 -1.47
CA PRO A 55 -9.63 6.48 -1.52
C PRO A 55 -10.24 6.08 -0.16
N PRO A 56 -11.44 6.56 0.15
CA PRO A 56 -12.13 6.13 1.36
C PRO A 56 -12.38 4.62 1.35
N LEU A 57 -12.39 4.03 2.55
CA LEU A 57 -12.74 2.62 2.70
C LEU A 57 -14.21 2.40 2.37
N ARG A 58 -14.47 1.39 1.55
CA ARG A 58 -15.81 0.86 1.25
C ARG A 58 -16.25 -0.15 2.31
N ARG A 59 -15.26 -0.83 2.91
CA ARG A 59 -15.42 -1.79 4.00
C ARG A 59 -14.27 -1.59 4.99
N GLU A 60 -14.61 -1.43 6.28
CA GLU A 60 -13.66 -1.21 7.38
C GLU A 60 -14.03 -2.00 8.64
N GLU A 61 -15.11 -2.79 8.58
CA GLU A 61 -15.55 -3.61 9.70
C GLU A 61 -14.54 -4.73 10.02
N PRO A 62 -14.51 -5.24 11.28
CA PRO A 62 -13.75 -6.43 11.63
C PRO A 62 -14.13 -7.62 10.73
N LEU A 63 -13.18 -8.49 10.43
CA LEU A 63 -13.47 -9.73 9.71
C LEU A 63 -14.41 -10.60 10.55
N SER A 64 -15.38 -11.24 9.92
CA SER A 64 -16.16 -12.29 10.57
C SER A 64 -15.27 -13.47 10.97
N PRO A 65 -15.66 -14.32 11.91
CA PRO A 65 -14.88 -15.50 12.30
C PRO A 65 -14.52 -16.41 11.12
N ALA A 66 -15.41 -16.52 10.14
CA ALA A 66 -15.16 -17.31 8.93
C ALA A 66 -14.10 -16.67 8.01
N GLU A 67 -14.19 -15.35 7.80
CA GLU A 67 -13.24 -14.58 6.99
C GLU A 67 -11.86 -14.55 7.64
N LEU A 68 -11.78 -14.40 8.96
CA LEU A 68 -10.53 -14.47 9.72
C LEU A 68 -9.88 -15.86 9.59
N LYS A 69 -10.66 -16.91 9.80
CA LYS A 69 -10.19 -18.30 9.65
C LYS A 69 -9.64 -18.57 8.25
N GLU A 70 -10.33 -18.09 7.22
CA GLU A 70 -9.89 -18.22 5.81
C GLU A 70 -8.59 -17.46 5.57
N ALA A 71 -8.47 -16.23 6.06
CA ALA A 71 -7.26 -15.41 5.92
C ALA A 71 -6.05 -16.03 6.65
N CYS A 72 -6.24 -16.52 7.88
CA CYS A 72 -5.21 -17.22 8.65
C CYS A 72 -4.78 -18.51 7.95
N ALA A 73 -5.72 -19.32 7.47
CA ALA A 73 -5.42 -20.56 6.76
C ALA A 73 -4.58 -20.32 5.50
N ARG A 74 -4.87 -19.23 4.76
CA ARG A 74 -4.05 -18.83 3.61
C ARG A 74 -2.58 -18.59 3.99
N LEU A 75 -2.35 -17.95 5.11
CA LEU A 75 -1.02 -17.49 5.54
C LEU A 75 -0.30 -18.49 6.44
N GLY A 76 -0.95 -19.62 6.78
CA GLY A 76 -0.40 -20.61 7.69
C GLY A 76 -0.30 -20.11 9.13
N LEU A 77 -1.13 -19.15 9.50
CA LEU A 77 -1.19 -18.57 10.85
C LEU A 77 -2.25 -19.26 11.72
N ASP A 78 -2.01 -19.31 13.03
CA ASP A 78 -3.07 -19.49 14.01
C ASP A 78 -3.75 -18.14 14.26
N SER A 79 -5.06 -18.15 14.49
CA SER A 79 -5.81 -16.93 14.83
C SER A 79 -5.32 -16.25 16.11
N ALA A 80 -4.68 -16.97 17.01
CA ALA A 80 -4.07 -16.44 18.22
C ALA A 80 -2.80 -15.58 17.94
N GLU A 81 -2.22 -15.67 16.75
CA GLU A 81 -1.09 -14.84 16.32
C GLU A 81 -1.55 -13.47 15.79
N VAL A 82 -2.85 -13.31 15.53
CA VAL A 82 -3.45 -12.08 15.01
C VAL A 82 -3.84 -11.17 16.17
N VAL A 83 -3.23 -9.99 16.23
CA VAL A 83 -3.49 -8.99 17.28
C VAL A 83 -4.78 -8.21 17.01
N ASP A 84 -5.00 -7.83 15.75
CA ASP A 84 -6.20 -7.14 15.27
C ASP A 84 -6.42 -7.45 13.79
N HIS A 85 -7.63 -7.24 13.29
CA HIS A 85 -7.96 -7.53 11.90
C HIS A 85 -9.16 -6.70 11.42
N GLY A 86 -9.27 -6.55 10.12
CA GLY A 86 -10.43 -5.90 9.52
C GLY A 86 -10.39 -5.89 8.01
N TRP A 87 -11.48 -5.45 7.43
CA TRP A 87 -11.49 -5.03 6.05
C TRP A 87 -10.80 -3.67 5.93
N VAL A 88 -9.99 -3.54 4.88
CA VAL A 88 -9.36 -2.29 4.47
C VAL A 88 -9.60 -2.12 2.96
N ASP A 89 -10.85 -2.30 2.58
CA ASP A 89 -11.25 -2.32 1.18
C ASP A 89 -11.55 -0.90 0.67
N ASN A 90 -10.64 -0.37 -0.12
CA ASN A 90 -10.80 0.86 -0.90
C ASN A 90 -10.99 0.59 -2.40
N GLY A 91 -11.46 -0.62 -2.75
CA GLY A 91 -11.76 -1.07 -4.11
C GLY A 91 -11.35 -2.52 -4.38
N PRO A 92 -10.10 -2.93 -4.14
CA PRO A 92 -9.62 -4.27 -4.49
C PRO A 92 -10.04 -5.40 -3.56
N GLY A 93 -10.74 -5.14 -2.44
CA GLY A 93 -11.20 -6.16 -1.50
C GLY A 93 -10.10 -6.70 -0.58
N TRP A 94 -9.28 -5.85 0.01
CA TRP A 94 -8.23 -6.24 0.94
C TRP A 94 -8.75 -6.56 2.33
N ARG A 95 -8.29 -7.69 2.87
CA ARG A 95 -8.36 -8.04 4.30
C ARG A 95 -7.01 -7.73 4.93
N LEU A 96 -7.01 -7.17 6.13
CA LEU A 96 -5.80 -6.89 6.90
C LEU A 96 -5.75 -7.76 8.15
N LEU A 97 -4.60 -8.37 8.41
CA LEU A 97 -4.25 -8.98 9.68
C LEU A 97 -3.07 -8.20 10.29
N GLN A 98 -3.24 -7.70 11.49
CA GLN A 98 -2.15 -7.14 12.29
C GLN A 98 -1.50 -8.26 13.10
N LEU A 99 -0.21 -8.45 12.90
CA LEU A 99 0.61 -9.38 13.68
C LEU A 99 1.38 -8.60 14.76
N ARG A 100 1.97 -9.34 15.70
CA ARG A 100 2.65 -8.77 16.86
C ARG A 100 3.71 -7.72 16.49
N ASP A 101 4.54 -8.03 15.50
CA ASP A 101 5.68 -7.20 15.08
C ASP A 101 6.11 -7.48 13.63
N ALA A 102 7.03 -6.68 13.13
CA ALA A 102 7.60 -6.83 11.79
C ALA A 102 8.31 -8.18 11.57
N ALA A 103 8.88 -8.79 12.61
CA ALA A 103 9.51 -10.10 12.49
C ALA A 103 8.47 -11.19 12.22
N ALA A 104 7.32 -11.13 12.89
CA ALA A 104 6.19 -12.02 12.63
C ALA A 104 5.67 -11.87 11.19
N VAL A 105 5.58 -10.64 10.67
CA VAL A 105 5.20 -10.40 9.26
C VAL A 105 6.18 -11.06 8.30
N ARG A 106 7.48 -10.88 8.52
CA ARG A 106 8.52 -11.49 7.67
C ARG A 106 8.51 -13.01 7.70
N ALA A 107 8.11 -13.61 8.82
CA ALA A 107 8.05 -15.07 9.00
C ALA A 107 6.83 -15.75 8.36
N VAL A 108 5.85 -14.99 7.85
CA VAL A 108 4.65 -15.56 7.22
C VAL A 108 5.03 -16.42 6.00
N GLU A 109 4.48 -17.64 5.95
CA GLU A 109 4.62 -18.57 4.84
C GLU A 109 3.27 -18.85 4.19
N PRO A 110 2.92 -18.16 3.08
CA PRO A 110 1.62 -18.33 2.44
C PRO A 110 1.43 -19.75 1.90
N ARG A 111 0.25 -20.35 2.13
CA ARG A 111 -0.07 -21.73 1.79
C ARG A 111 -1.07 -21.89 0.64
N SER A 112 -1.72 -20.81 0.24
CA SER A 112 -2.71 -20.81 -0.84
C SER A 112 -2.79 -19.46 -1.53
N GLU A 113 -3.54 -19.37 -2.63
CA GLU A 113 -3.66 -18.17 -3.43
C GLU A 113 -4.82 -17.25 -3.01
N ARG A 114 -5.76 -17.73 -2.21
CA ARG A 114 -6.96 -16.97 -1.82
C ARG A 114 -7.21 -17.04 -0.32
N PRO A 115 -7.84 -16.00 0.25
CA PRO A 115 -8.28 -14.71 -0.33
C PRO A 115 -7.14 -13.72 -0.52
N LYS A 116 -7.42 -12.52 -1.09
CA LYS A 116 -6.51 -11.36 -0.98
C LYS A 116 -6.39 -10.98 0.48
N VAL A 117 -5.16 -10.91 0.98
CA VAL A 117 -4.88 -10.57 2.36
C VAL A 117 -3.53 -9.87 2.46
N GLY A 118 -3.44 -8.84 3.28
CA GLY A 118 -2.18 -8.25 3.67
C GLY A 118 -1.97 -8.37 5.16
N VAL A 119 -0.71 -8.39 5.55
CA VAL A 119 -0.29 -8.41 6.94
C VAL A 119 0.56 -7.19 7.26
N VAL A 120 0.39 -6.67 8.46
CA VAL A 120 1.17 -5.56 9.00
C VAL A 120 1.70 -5.92 10.39
N GLY A 121 2.90 -5.45 10.73
CA GLY A 121 3.47 -5.64 12.05
C GLY A 121 4.38 -4.47 12.41
N LEU A 122 4.13 -3.88 13.56
CA LEU A 122 4.87 -2.71 14.04
C LEU A 122 6.36 -3.00 14.24
N ASN A 123 7.16 -1.96 14.09
CA ASN A 123 8.55 -1.89 14.54
C ASN A 123 8.60 -1.08 15.84
N PRO A 124 8.36 -1.68 17.00
CA PRO A 124 8.17 -0.93 18.26
C PRO A 124 9.42 -0.19 18.73
N ASN A 125 10.58 -0.56 18.20
CA ASN A 125 11.87 0.04 18.52
C ASN A 125 12.45 0.84 17.33
N ALA A 126 11.60 1.23 16.36
CA ALA A 126 12.05 2.02 15.23
C ALA A 126 12.66 3.34 15.71
N ALA A 127 13.88 3.62 15.30
CA ALA A 127 14.50 4.93 15.50
C ALA A 127 13.83 5.97 14.60
N GLU A 128 14.09 7.25 14.87
CA GLU A 128 13.61 8.32 13.99
C GLU A 128 14.16 8.12 12.57
N GLY A 129 13.25 8.10 11.58
CA GLY A 129 13.57 7.85 10.18
C GLY A 129 13.53 6.38 9.76
N GLU A 130 13.37 5.45 10.71
CA GLU A 130 13.13 4.05 10.37
C GLU A 130 11.63 3.78 10.10
N SER A 131 11.36 2.67 9.42
CA SER A 131 10.00 2.25 9.08
C SER A 131 9.17 1.94 10.34
N ALA A 132 7.98 2.51 10.44
CA ALA A 132 7.07 2.28 11.55
C ALA A 132 6.52 0.85 11.59
N TYR A 133 6.38 0.20 10.43
CA TYR A 133 5.93 -1.19 10.33
C TYR A 133 6.36 -1.85 9.02
N GLU A 134 6.39 -3.18 9.03
CA GLU A 134 6.57 -4.04 7.86
C GLU A 134 5.22 -4.44 7.30
N VAL A 135 5.18 -4.57 5.97
CA VAL A 135 3.99 -4.96 5.19
C VAL A 135 4.32 -6.14 4.30
N ARG A 136 3.38 -7.08 4.17
CA ARG A 136 3.33 -8.02 3.04
C ARG A 136 1.91 -8.09 2.51
N ALA A 137 1.76 -8.08 1.21
CA ALA A 137 0.46 -8.09 0.54
C ALA A 137 0.37 -9.22 -0.48
N PHE A 138 -0.57 -10.11 -0.27
CA PHE A 138 -0.77 -11.31 -1.09
C PHE A 138 -2.00 -11.14 -1.96
N THR A 139 -1.78 -10.98 -3.26
CA THR A 139 -2.86 -11.00 -4.27
C THR A 139 -3.37 -12.43 -4.44
N THR A 140 -4.28 -12.66 -5.36
CA THR A 140 -4.75 -14.04 -5.67
C THR A 140 -3.77 -14.84 -6.52
N GLN A 141 -2.61 -14.28 -6.88
CA GLN A 141 -1.64 -14.93 -7.78
C GLN A 141 -0.20 -14.85 -7.27
N PHE A 142 0.17 -13.76 -6.58
CA PHE A 142 1.55 -13.52 -6.14
C PHE A 142 1.57 -12.59 -4.92
N GLU A 143 2.73 -12.51 -4.28
CA GLU A 143 3.03 -11.46 -3.31
C GLU A 143 3.45 -10.19 -4.06
N ASP A 144 2.75 -9.09 -3.81
CA ASP A 144 3.00 -7.82 -4.46
C ASP A 144 4.17 -7.08 -3.78
N PRO A 145 5.18 -6.62 -4.54
CA PRO A 145 6.34 -5.93 -3.97
C PRO A 145 6.02 -4.59 -3.30
N VAL A 146 5.06 -3.83 -3.80
CA VAL A 146 4.56 -2.57 -3.20
C VAL A 146 3.12 -2.34 -3.62
N THR A 147 2.20 -2.35 -2.67
CA THR A 147 0.77 -2.30 -2.94
C THR A 147 0.17 -0.99 -2.47
N GLY A 148 -0.03 -0.04 -3.36
CA GLY A 148 -0.57 1.29 -3.02
C GLY A 148 -1.93 1.23 -2.32
N SER A 149 -2.88 0.44 -2.85
CA SER A 149 -4.23 0.30 -2.28
C SER A 149 -4.21 -0.35 -0.89
N PHE A 150 -3.42 -1.42 -0.69
CA PHE A 150 -3.30 -2.04 0.62
C PHE A 150 -2.63 -1.10 1.63
N ASN A 151 -1.53 -0.44 1.26
CA ASN A 151 -0.86 0.52 2.15
C ASN A 151 -1.76 1.70 2.52
N GLY A 152 -2.60 2.18 1.60
CA GLY A 152 -3.60 3.20 1.89
C GLY A 152 -4.61 2.73 2.94
N GLY A 153 -5.21 1.56 2.74
CA GLY A 153 -6.15 0.98 3.70
C GLY A 153 -5.48 0.63 5.04
N ALA A 154 -4.25 0.11 5.01
CA ALA A 154 -3.47 -0.15 6.22
C ALA A 154 -3.17 1.15 6.99
N ALA A 155 -2.84 2.24 6.29
CA ALA A 155 -2.62 3.54 6.93
C ALA A 155 -3.89 4.05 7.63
N GLN A 156 -5.05 3.95 6.98
CA GLN A 156 -6.35 4.30 7.59
C GLN A 156 -6.62 3.45 8.84
N PHE A 157 -6.40 2.13 8.76
CA PHE A 157 -6.55 1.21 9.87
C PHE A 157 -5.61 1.54 11.04
N MET A 158 -4.32 1.75 10.79
CA MET A 158 -3.32 2.03 11.82
C MET A 158 -3.51 3.41 12.45
N ARG A 159 -3.87 4.43 11.64
CA ARG A 159 -4.14 5.79 12.13
C ARG A 159 -5.41 5.86 12.98
N SER A 160 -6.49 5.20 12.59
CA SER A 160 -7.74 5.18 13.38
C SER A 160 -7.57 4.55 14.77
N ARG A 161 -6.53 3.73 14.94
CA ARG A 161 -6.17 3.06 16.20
C ARG A 161 -5.05 3.77 16.98
N ASN A 162 -4.55 4.89 16.48
CA ASN A 162 -3.43 5.66 17.04
C ASN A 162 -2.14 4.81 17.22
N LEU A 163 -1.91 3.86 16.33
CA LEU A 163 -0.74 2.97 16.37
C LEU A 163 0.52 3.57 15.72
N VAL A 164 0.34 4.59 14.89
CA VAL A 164 1.42 5.26 14.15
C VAL A 164 1.24 6.78 14.15
N PRO A 165 2.31 7.57 14.01
CA PRO A 165 2.20 9.04 13.90
C PRO A 165 1.55 9.46 12.57
N ALA A 166 1.31 10.75 12.38
CA ALA A 166 0.73 11.28 11.15
C ALA A 166 1.66 11.15 9.93
N ARG A 167 2.98 11.23 10.16
CA ARG A 167 4.01 11.04 9.11
C ARG A 167 4.93 9.91 9.49
N TYR A 168 5.11 8.95 8.58
CA TYR A 168 5.97 7.80 8.77
C TYR A 168 6.26 7.11 7.45
N THR A 169 7.16 6.12 7.48
CA THR A 169 7.38 5.18 6.39
C THR A 169 6.96 3.77 6.79
N ALA A 170 6.60 2.96 5.79
CA ALA A 170 6.41 1.53 5.91
C ALA A 170 7.31 0.81 4.91
N THR A 171 7.73 -0.42 5.21
CA THR A 171 8.51 -1.25 4.30
C THR A 171 7.69 -2.41 3.76
N GLN A 172 7.89 -2.75 2.48
CA GLN A 172 7.22 -3.87 1.82
C GLN A 172 8.16 -4.54 0.79
N GLY A 173 8.02 -5.85 0.62
CA GLY A 173 8.69 -6.59 -0.44
C GLY A 173 10.02 -7.21 -0.03
N SER A 174 10.46 -7.08 1.22
CA SER A 174 11.74 -7.60 1.71
C SER A 174 11.89 -9.11 1.47
N GLN A 175 10.82 -9.89 1.62
CA GLN A 175 10.83 -11.35 1.47
C GLN A 175 10.89 -11.84 0.02
N ILE A 176 10.65 -10.96 -0.94
CA ILE A 176 10.74 -11.25 -2.38
C ILE A 176 11.89 -10.46 -3.06
N GLY A 177 12.89 -10.03 -2.25
CA GLY A 177 14.09 -9.34 -2.75
C GLY A 177 13.83 -7.93 -3.27
N ARG A 178 12.83 -7.25 -2.72
CA ARG A 178 12.51 -5.84 -3.00
C ARG A 178 12.73 -4.98 -1.75
N ALA A 179 13.06 -3.72 -1.97
CA ALA A 179 13.24 -2.71 -0.92
C ALA A 179 12.19 -1.61 -1.14
N GLY A 180 10.92 -1.98 -1.04
CA GLY A 180 9.82 -1.02 -1.16
C GLY A 180 9.74 -0.14 0.09
N GLU A 181 9.79 1.18 -0.09
CA GLU A 181 9.58 2.18 0.93
C GLU A 181 8.32 2.96 0.58
N VAL A 182 7.37 2.99 1.49
CA VAL A 182 6.09 3.67 1.33
C VAL A 182 6.04 4.84 2.30
N PHE A 183 5.84 6.04 1.78
CA PHE A 183 5.73 7.28 2.56
C PHE A 183 4.27 7.53 2.87
N ILE A 184 3.94 7.68 4.14
CA ILE A 184 2.58 8.00 4.58
C ILE A 184 2.57 9.38 5.23
N ASN A 185 1.59 10.18 4.81
CA ASN A 185 1.32 11.49 5.38
C ASN A 185 -0.19 11.68 5.56
N ASP A 186 -0.65 11.68 6.80
CA ASP A 186 -1.99 12.07 7.20
C ASP A 186 -1.98 13.57 7.50
N ASP A 187 -2.61 14.38 6.64
CA ASP A 187 -2.65 15.84 6.80
C ASP A 187 -3.89 16.32 7.60
N GLY A 188 -4.65 15.38 8.15
CA GLY A 188 -5.88 15.61 8.91
C GLY A 188 -7.14 15.66 8.05
N THR A 189 -7.00 15.70 6.73
CA THR A 189 -8.10 15.61 5.75
C THR A 189 -7.98 14.33 4.94
N ASP A 190 -6.78 14.08 4.40
CA ASP A 190 -6.48 12.94 3.56
C ASP A 190 -5.26 12.19 4.08
N ILE A 191 -5.21 10.90 3.83
CA ILE A 191 -4.01 10.08 4.01
C ILE A 191 -3.36 9.92 2.63
N TRP A 192 -2.15 10.44 2.51
CA TRP A 192 -1.33 10.41 1.31
C TRP A 192 -0.38 9.21 1.34
N VAL A 193 -0.42 8.43 0.26
CA VAL A 193 0.46 7.27 0.07
C VAL A 193 1.44 7.59 -1.04
N GLY A 194 2.71 7.60 -0.71
CA GLY A 194 3.78 8.03 -1.60
C GLY A 194 4.88 7.00 -1.79
N GLY A 195 5.66 7.22 -2.83
CA GLY A 195 6.84 6.43 -3.18
C GLY A 195 7.76 7.18 -4.10
N ARG A 196 9.02 6.73 -4.19
CA ARG A 196 9.97 7.19 -5.20
C ARG A 196 9.83 6.37 -6.47
N ALA A 197 9.91 7.02 -7.62
CA ALA A 197 9.91 6.36 -8.92
C ALA A 197 11.18 6.72 -9.69
N GLN A 198 11.81 5.72 -10.31
CA GLN A 198 13.04 5.88 -11.07
C GLN A 198 12.86 5.44 -12.51
N ILE A 199 13.27 6.28 -13.46
CA ILE A 199 13.31 5.92 -14.87
C ILE A 199 14.51 5.02 -15.12
N ARG A 200 14.26 3.75 -15.47
CA ARG A 200 15.30 2.74 -15.73
C ARG A 200 15.62 2.56 -17.20
N VAL A 201 14.62 2.77 -18.08
CA VAL A 201 14.76 2.60 -19.53
C VAL A 201 14.12 3.78 -20.23
N ARG A 202 14.80 4.31 -21.26
CA ARG A 202 14.26 5.31 -22.19
C ARG A 202 14.42 4.79 -23.59
N GLY A 203 13.40 4.94 -24.43
CA GLY A 203 13.43 4.49 -25.81
C GLY A 203 12.14 4.81 -26.54
N THR A 204 12.08 4.39 -27.80
CA THR A 204 10.89 4.47 -28.66
C THR A 204 10.38 3.07 -28.92
N LEU A 205 9.08 2.87 -28.89
CA LEU A 205 8.40 1.65 -29.25
C LEU A 205 7.52 1.94 -30.47
N GLU A 206 7.73 1.18 -31.52
CA GLU A 206 6.82 1.16 -32.69
C GLU A 206 5.80 0.05 -32.47
N VAL A 207 4.51 0.37 -32.52
CA VAL A 207 3.36 -0.53 -32.31
C VAL A 207 2.48 -0.58 -33.53
#